data_60b0064b202bd3598b0d16517df5539b
#
_entry.id   60b0064b202bd3598b0d16517df5539b
#
_cell.length_a   1.000
_cell.length_b   1.000
_cell.length_c   1.000
_cell.angle_alpha   90.00
_cell.angle_beta   90.00
_cell.angle_gamma   90.00
#
_symmetry.space_group_name_H-M   'P 1'
#
loop_
_entity.id
_entity.type
_entity.pdbx_description
1 polymer ?
#
loop_
_entity_poly.entity_id
_entity_poly.type
_entity_poly.pdbx_seq_one_letter_code
_entity_poly.pdbx_strand_id
1 'polypeptide(L)'
;MIDPAQSTSILRADALVKTHPDGDVRALRGVSLAIRAGESVAITGPSGCGKTTLLQLLGGLDRPTAGEVYFEGTPLARLDLNTFRARRLGFVFQSFHLLPTLSALENVQVPMFEGPWTRLERAGRAAALLDEVGLAHRADHRPGRLSVGERQRVAIARALANGPSLILADEPTGNLDSRAQAEVLDLLARLRADRGLTLVVVTHSREVAAAADREVGLRDGQLVEG
;
A
#
# COMPACT_ATOMS: atom_id res chain seq x y z
N MET A 1 -12.10 4.53 -29.35
CA MET A 1 -10.96 5.44 -29.13
C MET A 1 -10.53 5.25 -27.68
N ILE A 2 -9.33 4.73 -27.43
CA ILE A 2 -8.79 4.57 -26.06
C ILE A 2 -8.32 5.96 -25.62
N ASP A 3 -8.83 6.47 -24.51
CA ASP A 3 -8.42 7.75 -23.92
C ASP A 3 -6.89 7.73 -23.70
N PRO A 4 -6.12 8.72 -24.19
CA PRO A 4 -4.67 8.76 -24.02
C PRO A 4 -4.23 8.74 -22.54
N ALA A 5 -5.08 9.15 -21.59
CA ALA A 5 -4.83 9.01 -20.16
C ALA A 5 -4.82 7.55 -19.68
N GLN A 6 -5.40 6.62 -20.44
CA GLN A 6 -5.45 5.18 -20.10
C GLN A 6 -4.17 4.45 -20.50
N SER A 7 -3.37 4.99 -21.43
CA SER A 7 -2.14 4.32 -21.89
C SER A 7 -0.92 4.46 -20.96
N THR A 8 -1.00 5.33 -19.95
CA THR A 8 0.13 5.63 -19.02
C THR A 8 -0.16 5.29 -17.57
N SER A 9 -1.29 4.65 -17.27
CA SER A 9 -1.62 4.27 -15.89
C SER A 9 -0.89 3.00 -15.47
N ILE A 10 -0.23 3.03 -14.29
CA ILE A 10 0.37 1.84 -13.68
C ILE A 10 -0.72 0.93 -13.09
N LEU A 11 -1.79 1.54 -12.54
CA LEU A 11 -2.90 0.82 -11.93
C LEU A 11 -4.22 1.43 -12.40
N ARG A 12 -5.15 0.58 -12.83
CA ARG A 12 -6.47 1.02 -13.30
C ARG A 12 -7.56 0.07 -12.80
N ALA A 13 -8.61 0.65 -12.30
CA ALA A 13 -9.86 -0.01 -11.91
C ALA A 13 -10.94 0.37 -12.92
N ASP A 14 -11.68 -0.60 -13.44
CA ASP A 14 -12.79 -0.39 -14.36
C ASP A 14 -14.08 -0.94 -13.75
N ALA A 15 -15.02 -0.04 -13.43
CA ALA A 15 -16.37 -0.32 -12.95
C ALA A 15 -16.42 -1.38 -11.83
N LEU A 16 -15.52 -1.28 -10.83
CA LEU A 16 -15.41 -2.28 -9.75
C LEU A 16 -16.67 -2.32 -8.91
N VAL A 17 -17.23 -3.50 -8.80
CA VAL A 17 -18.31 -3.82 -7.88
C VAL A 17 -17.82 -4.86 -6.88
N LYS A 18 -18.13 -4.67 -5.61
CA LYS A 18 -17.91 -5.69 -4.57
C LYS A 18 -19.11 -5.80 -3.68
N THR A 19 -19.68 -7.01 -3.66
CA THR A 19 -20.75 -7.41 -2.73
C THR A 19 -20.20 -8.52 -1.83
N HIS A 20 -20.29 -8.33 -0.52
CA HIS A 20 -19.94 -9.35 0.45
C HIS A 20 -21.16 -10.26 0.70
N PRO A 21 -20.99 -11.60 0.66
CA PRO A 21 -22.11 -12.54 0.80
C PRO A 21 -22.76 -12.48 2.18
N ASP A 22 -22.00 -12.10 3.22
CA ASP A 22 -22.50 -11.97 4.59
C ASP A 22 -23.29 -10.67 4.75
N GLY A 23 -24.61 -10.73 4.48
CA GLY A 23 -25.54 -9.61 4.68
C GLY A 23 -25.80 -8.75 3.45
N ASP A 24 -25.43 -9.19 2.25
CA ASP A 24 -25.67 -8.50 0.97
C ASP A 24 -25.15 -7.04 0.94
N VAL A 25 -24.02 -6.81 1.66
CA VAL A 25 -23.42 -5.49 1.74
C VAL A 25 -22.66 -5.20 0.46
N ARG A 26 -23.14 -4.21 -0.31
CA ARG A 26 -22.50 -3.72 -1.52
C ARG A 26 -21.48 -2.65 -1.18
N ALA A 27 -20.23 -3.09 -0.94
CA ALA A 27 -19.13 -2.23 -0.52
C ALA A 27 -18.61 -1.30 -1.63
N LEU A 28 -18.66 -1.75 -2.90
CA LEU A 28 -18.32 -0.91 -4.07
C LEU A 28 -19.41 -1.03 -5.14
N ARG A 29 -19.68 0.09 -5.83
CA ARG A 29 -20.82 0.26 -6.74
C ARG A 29 -20.42 0.83 -8.10
N GLY A 30 -19.41 0.24 -8.75
CA GLY A 30 -18.96 0.63 -10.08
C GLY A 30 -17.84 1.69 -10.04
N VAL A 31 -16.84 1.49 -9.17
CA VAL A 31 -15.69 2.38 -9.02
C VAL A 31 -14.76 2.25 -10.22
N SER A 32 -14.47 3.38 -10.89
CA SER A 32 -13.45 3.47 -11.95
C SER A 32 -12.39 4.51 -11.57
N LEU A 33 -11.13 4.11 -11.57
CA LEU A 33 -10.01 4.94 -11.13
C LEU A 33 -8.76 4.57 -11.93
N ALA A 34 -8.04 5.57 -12.43
CA ALA A 34 -6.73 5.38 -13.04
C ALA A 34 -5.66 6.12 -12.22
N ILE A 35 -4.51 5.47 -12.01
CA ILE A 35 -3.37 5.98 -11.23
C ILE A 35 -2.14 5.91 -12.13
N ARG A 36 -1.43 7.04 -12.28
CA ARG A 36 -0.23 7.14 -13.11
C ARG A 36 1.00 6.62 -12.37
N ALA A 37 1.99 6.17 -13.12
CA ALA A 37 3.28 5.82 -12.53
C ALA A 37 3.91 7.05 -11.83
N GLY A 38 4.43 6.84 -10.60
CA GLY A 38 5.01 7.90 -9.78
C GLY A 38 4.00 8.83 -9.10
N GLU A 39 2.68 8.69 -9.37
CA GLU A 39 1.64 9.50 -8.74
C GLU A 39 1.40 9.09 -7.28
N SER A 40 1.11 10.06 -6.41
CA SER A 40 0.57 9.83 -5.08
C SER A 40 -0.91 10.17 -5.07
N VAL A 41 -1.75 9.20 -4.70
CA VAL A 41 -3.21 9.35 -4.66
C VAL A 41 -3.71 9.06 -3.25
N ALA A 42 -4.43 10.00 -2.65
CA ALA A 42 -5.16 9.78 -1.41
C ALA A 42 -6.61 9.43 -1.71
N ILE A 43 -7.10 8.33 -1.16
CA ILE A 43 -8.50 7.92 -1.21
C ILE A 43 -9.11 8.25 0.15
N THR A 44 -10.03 9.21 0.16
CA THR A 44 -10.67 9.71 1.39
C THR A 44 -12.14 9.33 1.46
N GLY A 45 -12.73 9.43 2.64
CA GLY A 45 -14.15 9.19 2.85
C GLY A 45 -14.47 8.68 4.26
N PRO A 46 -15.76 8.63 4.65
CA PRO A 46 -16.18 8.17 5.98
C PRO A 46 -15.83 6.70 6.23
N SER A 47 -15.83 6.28 7.49
CA SER A 47 -15.66 4.87 7.86
C SER A 47 -16.75 4.02 7.22
N GLY A 48 -16.39 2.82 6.75
CA GLY A 48 -17.33 1.88 6.11
C GLY A 48 -17.72 2.21 4.66
N CYS A 49 -17.23 3.28 4.04
CA CYS A 49 -17.59 3.64 2.66
C CYS A 49 -16.94 2.75 1.57
N GLY A 50 -16.08 1.80 1.93
CA GLY A 50 -15.46 0.86 0.98
C GLY A 50 -13.98 1.08 0.66
N LYS A 51 -13.28 2.01 1.36
CA LYS A 51 -11.86 2.34 1.08
C LYS A 51 -10.92 1.14 1.20
N THR A 52 -10.95 0.42 2.33
CA THR A 52 -10.13 -0.78 2.53
C THR A 52 -10.48 -1.87 1.52
N THR A 53 -11.77 -2.04 1.20
CA THR A 53 -12.21 -2.97 0.15
C THR A 53 -11.62 -2.60 -1.21
N LEU A 54 -11.67 -1.31 -1.59
CA LEU A 54 -11.07 -0.84 -2.83
C LEU A 54 -9.56 -1.14 -2.84
N LEU A 55 -8.84 -0.81 -1.76
CA LEU A 55 -7.40 -1.07 -1.65
C LEU A 55 -7.07 -2.56 -1.79
N GLN A 56 -7.87 -3.45 -1.17
CA GLN A 56 -7.70 -4.90 -1.27
C GLN A 56 -7.89 -5.42 -2.70
N LEU A 57 -8.89 -4.90 -3.44
CA LEU A 57 -9.09 -5.24 -4.84
C LEU A 57 -7.94 -4.75 -5.72
N LEU A 58 -7.50 -3.50 -5.54
CA LEU A 58 -6.37 -2.92 -6.25
C LEU A 58 -5.07 -3.72 -6.04
N GLY A 59 -4.89 -4.29 -4.86
CA GLY A 59 -3.73 -5.12 -4.51
C GLY A 59 -3.89 -6.61 -4.80
N GLY A 60 -5.02 -7.05 -5.36
CA GLY A 60 -5.28 -8.47 -5.62
C GLY A 60 -5.32 -9.33 -4.36
N LEU A 61 -5.65 -8.74 -3.19
CA LEU A 61 -5.92 -9.48 -1.95
C LEU A 61 -7.33 -10.06 -1.93
N ASP A 62 -8.24 -9.44 -2.68
CA ASP A 62 -9.61 -9.90 -2.88
C ASP A 62 -9.98 -9.78 -4.36
N ARG A 63 -11.10 -10.37 -4.76
CA ARG A 63 -11.60 -10.33 -6.14
C ARG A 63 -12.86 -9.49 -6.23
N PRO A 64 -13.02 -8.66 -7.28
CA PRO A 64 -14.26 -7.94 -7.50
C PRO A 64 -15.39 -8.92 -7.86
N THR A 65 -16.63 -8.56 -7.52
CA THR A 65 -17.85 -9.28 -7.96
C THR A 65 -18.13 -8.99 -9.45
N ALA A 66 -17.80 -7.77 -9.89
CA ALA A 66 -17.82 -7.36 -11.30
C ALA A 66 -16.82 -6.22 -11.52
N GLY A 67 -16.48 -5.97 -12.78
CA GLY A 67 -15.41 -5.06 -13.15
C GLY A 67 -14.04 -5.72 -13.13
N GLU A 68 -12.98 -4.97 -13.42
CA GLU A 68 -11.62 -5.51 -13.57
C GLU A 68 -10.58 -4.51 -13.05
N VAL A 69 -9.48 -5.03 -12.49
CA VAL A 69 -8.30 -4.26 -12.12
C VAL A 69 -7.16 -4.59 -13.08
N TYR A 70 -6.48 -3.58 -13.57
CA TYR A 70 -5.34 -3.72 -14.48
C TYR A 70 -4.08 -3.16 -13.81
N PHE A 71 -2.99 -3.90 -13.92
CA PHE A 71 -1.66 -3.44 -13.57
C PHE A 71 -0.79 -3.40 -14.84
N GLU A 72 -0.24 -2.22 -15.16
CA GLU A 72 0.54 -2.00 -16.39
C GLU A 72 -0.19 -2.53 -17.65
N GLY A 73 -1.50 -2.25 -17.74
CA GLY A 73 -2.35 -2.67 -18.85
C GLY A 73 -2.78 -4.15 -18.84
N THR A 74 -2.27 -4.97 -17.94
CA THR A 74 -2.62 -6.39 -17.84
C THR A 74 -3.67 -6.61 -16.74
N PRO A 75 -4.80 -7.30 -17.01
CA PRO A 75 -5.77 -7.64 -15.99
C PRO A 75 -5.13 -8.44 -14.85
N LEU A 76 -5.40 -8.09 -13.59
CA LEU A 76 -4.91 -8.86 -12.43
C LEU A 76 -5.36 -10.32 -12.46
N ALA A 77 -6.54 -10.59 -13.03
CA ALA A 77 -7.05 -11.95 -13.18
C ALA A 77 -6.16 -12.84 -14.07
N ARG A 78 -5.29 -12.25 -14.91
CA ARG A 78 -4.34 -12.96 -15.79
C ARG A 78 -2.93 -13.04 -15.23
N LEU A 79 -2.66 -12.35 -14.10
CA LEU A 79 -1.36 -12.37 -13.44
C LEU A 79 -1.29 -13.50 -12.40
N ASP A 80 -0.08 -14.01 -12.18
CA ASP A 80 0.19 -14.73 -10.93
C ASP A 80 0.22 -13.72 -9.78
N LEU A 81 -0.87 -13.69 -9.00
CA LEU A 81 -1.07 -12.74 -7.92
C LEU A 81 -0.02 -12.88 -6.81
N ASN A 82 0.57 -14.05 -6.61
CA ASN A 82 1.64 -14.23 -5.64
C ASN A 82 2.90 -13.50 -6.09
N THR A 83 3.32 -13.71 -7.32
CA THR A 83 4.45 -12.99 -7.93
C THR A 83 4.19 -11.47 -8.01
N PHE A 84 2.98 -11.05 -8.38
CA PHE A 84 2.59 -9.65 -8.42
C PHE A 84 2.75 -9.01 -7.04
N ARG A 85 2.14 -9.57 -5.99
CA ARG A 85 2.26 -9.04 -4.62
C ARG A 85 3.68 -9.09 -4.08
N ALA A 86 4.41 -10.16 -4.39
CA ALA A 86 5.78 -10.30 -3.90
C ALA A 86 6.77 -9.32 -4.53
N ARG A 87 6.62 -9.00 -5.83
CA ARG A 87 7.65 -8.27 -6.59
C ARG A 87 7.27 -6.88 -7.05
N ARG A 88 5.97 -6.58 -7.19
CA ARG A 88 5.50 -5.33 -7.78
C ARG A 88 4.79 -4.44 -6.78
N LEU A 89 4.37 -5.00 -5.66
CA LEU A 89 3.48 -4.36 -4.71
C LEU A 89 4.06 -4.38 -3.29
N GLY A 90 4.01 -3.25 -2.60
CA GLY A 90 4.21 -3.14 -1.16
C GLY A 90 2.90 -2.81 -0.46
N PHE A 91 2.57 -3.52 0.62
CA PHE A 91 1.45 -3.17 1.48
C PHE A 91 1.92 -2.58 2.81
N VAL A 92 1.31 -1.46 3.19
CA VAL A 92 1.44 -0.85 4.52
C VAL A 92 0.05 -0.84 5.17
N PHE A 93 -0.11 -1.53 6.28
CA PHE A 93 -1.39 -1.68 6.99
C PHE A 93 -1.42 -0.83 8.26
N GLN A 94 -2.60 -0.38 8.66
CA GLN A 94 -2.84 0.35 9.91
C GLN A 94 -2.36 -0.45 11.14
N SER A 95 -2.58 -1.77 11.16
CA SER A 95 -2.19 -2.66 12.27
C SER A 95 -0.78 -3.23 12.13
N PHE A 96 0.07 -2.69 11.25
CA PHE A 96 1.47 -3.08 10.96
C PHE A 96 1.63 -4.51 10.48
N HIS A 97 0.89 -5.48 10.99
CA HIS A 97 0.97 -6.93 10.73
C HIS A 97 2.41 -7.46 10.79
N LEU A 98 3.18 -7.00 11.77
CA LEU A 98 4.50 -7.55 12.05
C LEU A 98 4.36 -8.88 12.77
N LEU A 99 5.21 -9.84 12.44
CA LEU A 99 5.28 -11.13 13.09
C LEU A 99 5.96 -10.94 14.46
N PRO A 100 5.25 -11.16 15.59
CA PRO A 100 5.73 -10.78 16.92
C PRO A 100 6.93 -11.60 17.42
N THR A 101 7.13 -12.78 16.83
CA THR A 101 8.23 -13.69 17.15
C THR A 101 9.52 -13.34 16.42
N LEU A 102 9.45 -12.58 15.33
CA LEU A 102 10.56 -12.16 14.49
C LEU A 102 11.09 -10.78 14.93
N SER A 103 12.40 -10.55 14.75
CA SER A 103 13.01 -9.24 14.91
C SER A 103 12.56 -8.27 13.81
N ALA A 104 12.91 -6.98 13.91
CA ALA A 104 12.65 -5.99 12.86
C ALA A 104 13.35 -6.41 11.55
N LEU A 105 14.60 -6.83 11.62
CA LEU A 105 15.37 -7.31 10.48
C LEU A 105 14.69 -8.52 9.81
N GLU A 106 14.26 -9.50 10.59
CA GLU A 106 13.58 -10.69 10.09
C GLU A 106 12.21 -10.37 9.49
N ASN A 107 11.44 -9.45 10.09
CA ASN A 107 10.17 -8.98 9.54
C ASN A 107 10.34 -8.37 8.14
N VAL A 108 11.39 -7.56 7.92
CA VAL A 108 11.68 -6.97 6.60
C VAL A 108 12.08 -8.04 5.59
N GLN A 109 12.70 -9.14 6.01
CA GLN A 109 13.09 -10.24 5.12
C GLN A 109 11.91 -11.11 4.65
N VAL A 110 10.77 -11.12 5.37
CA VAL A 110 9.65 -12.03 5.06
C VAL A 110 9.24 -12.02 3.58
N PRO A 111 8.99 -10.88 2.92
CA PRO A 111 8.63 -10.88 1.50
C PRO A 111 9.73 -11.38 0.58
N MET A 112 10.99 -11.36 1.01
CA MET A 112 12.14 -11.72 0.18
C MET A 112 12.30 -13.24 0.03
N PHE A 113 11.57 -14.07 0.81
CA PHE A 113 11.64 -15.54 0.69
C PHE A 113 11.06 -16.04 -0.63
N GLU A 114 10.14 -15.28 -1.26
CA GLU A 114 9.61 -15.56 -2.60
C GLU A 114 10.49 -14.99 -3.72
N GLY A 115 11.61 -14.37 -3.38
CA GLY A 115 12.54 -13.75 -4.32
C GLY A 115 13.78 -14.61 -4.60
N PRO A 116 14.64 -14.16 -5.54
CA PRO A 116 15.86 -14.89 -5.93
C PRO A 116 17.02 -14.71 -4.93
N TRP A 117 16.75 -14.12 -3.77
CA TRP A 117 17.79 -13.70 -2.84
C TRP A 117 18.34 -14.83 -1.99
N THR A 118 19.66 -14.95 -1.89
CA THR A 118 20.33 -15.79 -0.90
C THR A 118 20.06 -15.27 0.53
N ARG A 119 20.35 -16.09 1.55
CA ARG A 119 20.19 -15.67 2.94
C ARG A 119 21.02 -14.42 3.28
N LEU A 120 22.25 -14.34 2.78
CA LEU A 120 23.14 -13.19 3.03
C LEU A 120 22.63 -11.92 2.36
N GLU A 121 22.16 -12.02 1.10
CA GLU A 121 21.58 -10.89 0.38
C GLU A 121 20.31 -10.37 1.05
N ARG A 122 19.42 -11.26 1.50
CA ARG A 122 18.22 -10.84 2.25
C ARG A 122 18.58 -10.05 3.51
N ALA A 123 19.54 -10.55 4.28
CA ALA A 123 19.98 -9.88 5.51
C ALA A 123 20.60 -8.49 5.20
N GLY A 124 21.46 -8.39 4.19
CA GLY A 124 22.06 -7.12 3.80
C GLY A 124 21.04 -6.09 3.28
N ARG A 125 20.09 -6.55 2.43
CA ARG A 125 19.00 -5.69 1.93
C ARG A 125 18.07 -5.22 3.05
N ALA A 126 17.69 -6.11 3.96
CA ALA A 126 16.86 -5.76 5.09
C ALA A 126 17.54 -4.76 6.03
N ALA A 127 18.85 -4.92 6.29
CA ALA A 127 19.63 -3.98 7.08
C ALA A 127 19.69 -2.59 6.42
N ALA A 128 19.93 -2.53 5.11
CA ALA A 128 19.92 -1.27 4.35
C ALA A 128 18.55 -0.58 4.39
N LEU A 129 17.45 -1.34 4.26
CA LEU A 129 16.10 -0.79 4.36
C LEU A 129 15.76 -0.29 5.77
N LEU A 130 16.23 -0.97 6.81
CA LEU A 130 16.08 -0.48 8.18
C LEU A 130 16.88 0.79 8.43
N ASP A 131 18.08 0.92 7.86
CA ASP A 131 18.86 2.15 7.93
C ASP A 131 18.16 3.31 7.22
N GLU A 132 17.62 3.07 6.04
CA GLU A 132 16.84 4.06 5.25
C GLU A 132 15.62 4.62 6.00
N VAL A 133 14.97 3.78 6.84
CA VAL A 133 13.86 4.23 7.69
C VAL A 133 14.32 4.68 9.10
N GLY A 134 15.64 4.81 9.33
CA GLY A 134 16.23 5.28 10.58
C GLY A 134 16.19 4.28 11.73
N LEU A 135 16.15 2.97 11.43
CA LEU A 135 16.01 1.91 12.42
C LEU A 135 17.16 0.90 12.45
N ALA A 136 18.34 1.23 11.91
CA ALA A 136 19.51 0.34 11.95
C ALA A 136 19.83 -0.14 13.39
N HIS A 137 19.73 0.77 14.37
CA HIS A 137 19.97 0.48 15.79
C HIS A 137 18.87 -0.39 16.45
N ARG A 138 17.78 -0.67 15.77
CA ARG A 138 16.64 -1.49 16.22
C ARG A 138 16.51 -2.82 15.50
N ALA A 139 17.45 -3.17 14.62
CA ALA A 139 17.37 -4.35 13.74
C ALA A 139 17.01 -5.66 14.49
N ASP A 140 17.60 -5.86 15.67
CA ASP A 140 17.41 -7.09 16.47
C ASP A 140 16.21 -7.02 17.44
N HIS A 141 15.49 -5.86 17.47
CA HIS A 141 14.35 -5.71 18.37
C HIS A 141 13.11 -6.40 17.80
N ARG A 142 12.37 -7.10 18.65
CA ARG A 142 11.05 -7.65 18.33
C ARG A 142 9.99 -6.54 18.40
N PRO A 143 8.86 -6.67 17.67
CA PRO A 143 7.78 -5.67 17.62
C PRO A 143 7.30 -5.18 19.00
N GLY A 144 7.28 -6.06 20.01
CA GLY A 144 6.90 -5.68 21.39
C GLY A 144 7.86 -4.73 22.10
N ARG A 145 9.08 -4.54 21.56
CA ARG A 145 10.10 -3.60 22.09
C ARG A 145 10.23 -2.34 21.24
N LEU A 146 9.38 -2.18 20.24
CA LEU A 146 9.36 -1.02 19.34
C LEU A 146 8.19 -0.11 19.70
N SER A 147 8.40 1.19 19.61
CA SER A 147 7.32 2.18 19.68
C SER A 147 6.33 2.00 18.51
N VAL A 148 5.17 2.66 18.57
CA VAL A 148 4.16 2.60 17.50
C VAL A 148 4.74 3.11 16.18
N GLY A 149 5.43 4.26 16.20
CA GLY A 149 6.11 4.84 15.03
C GLY A 149 7.25 3.97 14.49
N GLU A 150 8.04 3.32 15.38
CA GLU A 150 9.09 2.38 14.96
C GLU A 150 8.48 1.15 14.26
N ARG A 151 7.37 0.59 14.80
CA ARG A 151 6.65 -0.52 14.14
C ARG A 151 6.15 -0.13 12.75
N GLN A 152 5.64 1.08 12.60
CA GLN A 152 5.19 1.59 11.30
C GLN A 152 6.36 1.70 10.31
N ARG A 153 7.50 2.24 10.74
CA ARG A 153 8.70 2.32 9.89
C ARG A 153 9.24 0.94 9.50
N VAL A 154 9.19 -0.07 10.39
CA VAL A 154 9.50 -1.47 10.03
C VAL A 154 8.52 -2.01 8.98
N ALA A 155 7.21 -1.72 9.11
CA ALA A 155 6.21 -2.13 8.13
C ALA A 155 6.44 -1.48 6.76
N ILE A 156 6.87 -0.22 6.72
CA ILE A 156 7.26 0.49 5.49
C ILE A 156 8.52 -0.16 4.88
N ALA A 157 9.56 -0.41 5.67
CA ALA A 157 10.78 -1.10 5.20
C ALA A 157 10.44 -2.48 4.62
N ARG A 158 9.54 -3.24 5.27
CA ARG A 158 9.04 -4.52 4.76
C ARG A 158 8.29 -4.38 3.43
N ALA A 159 7.47 -3.35 3.29
CA ALA A 159 6.77 -3.08 2.04
C ALA A 159 7.73 -2.81 0.87
N LEU A 160 8.92 -2.25 1.14
CA LEU A 160 9.96 -1.96 0.15
C LEU A 160 10.88 -3.15 -0.16
N ALA A 161 10.77 -4.26 0.55
CA ALA A 161 11.73 -5.36 0.59
C ALA A 161 12.18 -5.87 -0.80
N ASN A 162 11.26 -6.01 -1.74
CA ASN A 162 11.53 -6.52 -3.08
C ASN A 162 11.61 -5.42 -4.16
N GLY A 163 11.65 -4.13 -3.77
CA GLY A 163 11.73 -3.00 -4.71
C GLY A 163 10.44 -2.84 -5.53
N PRO A 164 9.27 -2.72 -4.89
CA PRO A 164 8.01 -2.59 -5.61
C PRO A 164 7.96 -1.28 -6.40
N SER A 165 7.12 -1.22 -7.44
CA SER A 165 6.78 0.01 -8.16
C SER A 165 5.53 0.71 -7.61
N LEU A 166 4.75 0.00 -6.79
CA LEU A 166 3.50 0.47 -6.22
C LEU A 166 3.44 0.16 -4.72
N ILE A 167 3.06 1.15 -3.92
CA ILE A 167 2.72 0.96 -2.50
C ILE A 167 1.25 1.28 -2.30
N LEU A 168 0.55 0.35 -1.65
CA LEU A 168 -0.81 0.53 -1.15
C LEU A 168 -0.77 0.65 0.36
N ALA A 169 -1.26 1.76 0.90
CA ALA A 169 -1.23 2.05 2.34
C ALA A 169 -2.65 2.26 2.88
N ASP A 170 -3.04 1.44 3.85
CA ASP A 170 -4.32 1.53 4.54
C ASP A 170 -4.11 2.21 5.89
N GLU A 171 -4.57 3.47 6.03
CA GLU A 171 -4.45 4.31 7.22
C GLU A 171 -3.04 4.28 7.85
N PRO A 172 -1.96 4.59 7.07
CA PRO A 172 -0.59 4.34 7.51
C PRO A 172 -0.15 5.16 8.72
N THR A 173 -0.94 6.15 9.13
CA THR A 173 -0.67 7.02 10.28
C THR A 173 -1.77 6.98 11.33
N GLY A 174 -2.81 6.17 11.14
CA GLY A 174 -4.03 6.19 11.97
C GLY A 174 -3.82 5.83 13.45
N ASN A 175 -2.69 5.20 13.80
CA ASN A 175 -2.34 4.82 15.17
C ASN A 175 -1.18 5.66 15.75
N LEU A 176 -0.77 6.74 15.05
CA LEU A 176 0.38 7.56 15.42
C LEU A 176 -0.05 8.86 16.09
N ASP A 177 0.78 9.38 17.00
CA ASP A 177 0.68 10.76 17.43
C ASP A 177 1.11 11.72 16.30
N SER A 178 0.81 13.01 16.45
CA SER A 178 1.05 14.01 15.41
C SER A 178 2.53 14.10 14.97
N ARG A 179 3.47 13.90 15.91
CA ARG A 179 4.91 13.93 15.60
C ARG A 179 5.32 12.71 14.77
N ALA A 180 4.96 11.51 15.21
CA ALA A 180 5.27 10.28 14.49
C ALA A 180 4.54 10.23 13.13
N GLN A 181 3.33 10.80 13.04
CA GLN A 181 2.62 10.96 11.77
C GLN A 181 3.43 11.82 10.79
N ALA A 182 3.90 13.01 11.21
CA ALA A 182 4.71 13.87 10.35
C ALA A 182 5.98 13.15 9.88
N GLU A 183 6.71 12.49 10.81
CA GLU A 183 7.92 11.72 10.48
C GLU A 183 7.66 10.61 9.44
N VAL A 184 6.52 9.91 9.52
CA VAL A 184 6.13 8.85 8.57
C VAL A 184 5.72 9.43 7.22
N LEU A 185 5.02 10.56 7.18
CA LEU A 185 4.65 11.24 5.93
C LEU A 185 5.90 11.75 5.19
N ASP A 186 6.83 12.39 5.90
CA ASP A 186 8.10 12.84 5.33
C ASP A 186 8.92 11.66 4.81
N LEU A 187 8.93 10.54 5.52
CA LEU A 187 9.59 9.31 5.09
C LEU A 187 8.99 8.80 3.78
N LEU A 188 7.66 8.66 3.70
CA LEU A 188 6.97 8.18 2.50
C LEU A 188 7.20 9.12 1.31
N ALA A 189 7.19 10.44 1.53
CA ALA A 189 7.47 11.43 0.49
C ALA A 189 8.90 11.30 -0.06
N ARG A 190 9.91 11.17 0.81
CA ARG A 190 11.31 10.93 0.41
C ARG A 190 11.46 9.63 -0.37
N LEU A 191 10.97 8.51 0.18
CA LEU A 191 11.04 7.20 -0.46
C LEU A 191 10.38 7.20 -1.84
N ARG A 192 9.27 7.91 -1.99
CA ARG A 192 8.58 8.08 -3.27
C ARG A 192 9.47 8.85 -4.26
N ALA A 193 10.03 9.98 -3.85
CA ALA A 193 10.89 10.80 -4.70
C ALA A 193 12.16 10.05 -5.13
N ASP A 194 12.85 9.41 -4.19
CA ASP A 194 14.13 8.74 -4.41
C ASP A 194 13.99 7.48 -5.29
N ARG A 195 12.85 6.80 -5.22
CA ARG A 195 12.63 5.51 -5.88
C ARG A 195 11.64 5.56 -7.06
N GLY A 196 11.01 6.70 -7.31
CA GLY A 196 9.96 6.84 -8.33
C GLY A 196 8.71 5.99 -8.04
N LEU A 197 8.37 5.80 -6.75
CA LEU A 197 7.27 4.95 -6.33
C LEU A 197 5.92 5.57 -6.66
N THR A 198 4.97 4.74 -7.03
CA THR A 198 3.54 5.09 -7.02
C THR A 198 2.98 4.80 -5.63
N LEU A 199 2.22 5.72 -5.07
CA LEU A 199 1.67 5.60 -3.72
C LEU A 199 0.15 5.80 -3.74
N VAL A 200 -0.59 4.82 -3.23
CA VAL A 200 -2.03 4.94 -2.97
C VAL A 200 -2.26 4.85 -1.48
N VAL A 201 -2.80 5.90 -0.90
CA VAL A 201 -3.08 5.96 0.54
C VAL A 201 -4.58 6.06 0.77
N VAL A 202 -5.12 5.14 1.54
CA VAL A 202 -6.47 5.27 2.11
C VAL A 202 -6.36 5.98 3.45
N THR A 203 -7.13 7.03 3.65
CA THR A 203 -7.07 7.79 4.90
C THR A 203 -8.35 8.59 5.20
N HIS A 204 -8.55 8.91 6.47
CA HIS A 204 -9.51 9.90 6.92
C HIS A 204 -8.81 11.20 7.42
N SER A 205 -7.47 11.23 7.44
CA SER A 205 -6.68 12.40 7.84
C SER A 205 -6.55 13.39 6.68
N ARG A 206 -6.96 14.65 6.91
CA ARG A 206 -6.79 15.74 5.95
C ARG A 206 -5.33 16.06 5.67
N GLU A 207 -4.46 15.90 6.65
CA GLU A 207 -3.01 16.14 6.52
C GLU A 207 -2.39 15.14 5.56
N VAL A 208 -2.76 13.85 5.70
CA VAL A 208 -2.30 12.79 4.78
C VAL A 208 -2.84 13.01 3.37
N ALA A 209 -4.11 13.40 3.24
CA ALA A 209 -4.71 13.69 1.93
C ALA A 209 -4.04 14.87 1.25
N ALA A 210 -3.77 15.95 2.00
CA ALA A 210 -3.09 17.15 1.47
C ALA A 210 -1.64 16.92 1.03
N ALA A 211 -0.98 15.85 1.51
CA ALA A 211 0.37 15.47 1.12
C ALA A 211 0.42 14.67 -0.20
N ALA A 212 -0.73 14.24 -0.73
CA ALA A 212 -0.82 13.52 -2.00
C ALA A 212 -0.92 14.50 -3.20
N ASP A 213 -0.52 14.03 -4.39
CA ASP A 213 -0.67 14.82 -5.63
C ASP A 213 -2.13 14.99 -6.02
N ARG A 214 -2.97 14.00 -5.67
CA ARG A 214 -4.40 14.00 -5.98
C ARG A 214 -5.20 13.33 -4.87
N GLU A 215 -6.32 13.95 -4.51
CA GLU A 215 -7.34 13.39 -3.62
C GLU A 215 -8.51 12.85 -4.44
N VAL A 216 -9.05 11.70 -4.00
CA VAL A 216 -10.23 11.05 -4.57
C VAL A 216 -11.18 10.70 -3.44
N GLY A 217 -12.36 11.30 -3.44
CA GLY A 217 -13.40 11.01 -2.46
C GLY A 217 -14.10 9.68 -2.76
N LEU A 218 -14.36 8.87 -1.71
CA LEU A 218 -15.20 7.68 -1.79
C LEU A 218 -16.35 7.81 -0.81
N ARG A 219 -17.58 7.67 -1.29
CA ARG A 219 -18.79 7.71 -0.47
C ARG A 219 -19.79 6.65 -0.91
N ASP A 220 -20.30 5.87 0.02
CA ASP A 220 -21.30 4.81 -0.22
C ASP A 220 -20.91 3.86 -1.37
N GLY A 221 -19.63 3.54 -1.49
CA GLY A 221 -19.07 2.65 -2.50
C GLY A 221 -18.91 3.27 -3.89
N GLN A 222 -19.02 4.59 -4.04
CA GLN A 222 -18.85 5.31 -5.30
C GLN A 222 -17.82 6.43 -5.15
N LEU A 223 -17.09 6.75 -6.24
CA LEU A 223 -16.24 7.94 -6.27
C LEU A 223 -17.12 9.19 -6.31
N VAL A 224 -16.72 10.19 -5.55
CA VAL A 224 -17.30 11.53 -5.58
C VAL A 224 -16.23 12.51 -6.07
N GLU A 225 -16.64 13.44 -6.93
CA GLU A 225 -15.76 14.54 -7.33
C GLU A 225 -15.48 15.41 -6.10
N GLY A 226 -14.19 15.72 -5.88
CA GLY A 226 -13.72 16.59 -4.81
C GLY A 226 -13.82 18.06 -5.20
#